data_7e01a28fea3ece765c0017f40989c8b8
#
_entry.id   7e01a28fea3ece765c0017f40989c8b8
#
_cell.length_a   1.000
_cell.length_b   1.000
_cell.length_c   1.000
_cell.angle_alpha   90.00
_cell.angle_beta   90.00
_cell.angle_gamma   90.00
#
_symmetry.space_group_name_H-M   'P 1'
#
loop_
_entity.id
_entity.type
_entity.pdbx_description
1 polymer ?
#
loop_
_entity_poly.entity_id
_entity_poly.type
_entity_poly.pdbx_seq_one_letter_code
_entity_poly.pdbx_strand_id
1 'polypeptide(L)'
;MTKLTRRDFNKLSVGAGMAAVSASAASTFAIAQGKGKVVVVGGGAGGATVAHLLKRDAPDLDVTLVEVQPQYTTCFFSNLYLGGFRTFESITHSYDGLKKLGIKVVQDWATGVDSATKTVTLKGGSTLPYDKLVLSPGIEFKWGAIEGYTEAAAEKMPHAYKAGVQTQILKKQLEGMDAGGTVVMVTPPNPFRCPPGPYERASMIANYLKKNKPKSKLVILDPKPKFSKMALFQEGWGNHYDGMIDWIGADFGGGDVSVDPDAMTVTIDGEETAVDVCNVIPAMKAGRIADM
;
A
#
# COMPACT_ATOMS: atom_id res chain seq x y z
N MET A 1 50.00 10.22 -30.35
CA MET A 1 48.66 9.83 -29.88
C MET A 1 48.64 9.89 -28.37
N THR A 2 48.14 10.97 -27.79
CA THR A 2 48.07 11.18 -26.35
C THR A 2 46.97 10.28 -25.76
N LYS A 3 47.33 9.38 -24.86
CA LYS A 3 46.37 8.51 -24.20
C LYS A 3 45.53 9.33 -23.20
N LEU A 4 44.20 9.41 -23.45
CA LEU A 4 43.23 9.99 -22.52
C LEU A 4 43.27 9.21 -21.19
N THR A 5 43.42 9.92 -20.09
CA THR A 5 43.41 9.31 -18.76
C THR A 5 41.98 9.26 -18.22
N ARG A 6 41.74 8.38 -17.23
CA ARG A 6 40.45 8.30 -16.52
C ARG A 6 39.97 9.65 -15.94
N ARG A 7 40.91 10.52 -15.62
CA ARG A 7 40.65 11.85 -15.09
C ARG A 7 40.15 12.82 -16.16
N ASP A 8 40.63 12.66 -17.41
CA ASP A 8 40.21 13.47 -18.56
C ASP A 8 38.81 13.04 -19.04
N PHE A 9 38.50 11.73 -18.98
CA PHE A 9 37.17 11.22 -19.26
C PHE A 9 36.12 11.72 -18.24
N ASN A 10 36.46 11.74 -16.95
CA ASN A 10 35.57 12.26 -15.91
C ASN A 10 35.34 13.78 -16.02
N LYS A 11 36.30 14.54 -16.52
CA LYS A 11 36.13 15.99 -16.76
C LYS A 11 35.21 16.25 -17.97
N LEU A 12 35.33 15.42 -19.02
CA LEU A 12 34.48 15.54 -20.20
C LEU A 12 33.03 15.12 -19.90
N SER A 13 32.82 14.07 -19.08
CA SER A 13 31.47 13.63 -18.69
C SER A 13 30.76 14.61 -17.75
N VAL A 14 31.48 15.31 -16.87
CA VAL A 14 30.91 16.37 -16.00
C VAL A 14 30.51 17.60 -16.82
N GLY A 15 31.29 17.99 -17.83
CA GLY A 15 30.97 19.11 -18.70
C GLY A 15 29.75 18.89 -19.59
N ALA A 16 29.61 17.68 -20.17
CA ALA A 16 28.46 17.30 -20.99
C ALA A 16 27.18 17.07 -20.14
N GLY A 17 27.33 16.56 -18.93
CA GLY A 17 26.21 16.37 -17.99
C GLY A 17 25.57 17.68 -17.53
N MET A 18 26.38 18.72 -17.28
CA MET A 18 25.85 20.02 -16.84
C MET A 18 25.12 20.78 -17.94
N ALA A 19 25.52 20.63 -19.20
CA ALA A 19 24.83 21.27 -20.32
C ALA A 19 23.46 20.60 -20.62
N ALA A 20 23.35 19.28 -20.45
CA ALA A 20 22.09 18.54 -20.62
C ALA A 20 21.10 18.77 -19.47
N VAL A 21 21.61 18.91 -18.22
CA VAL A 21 20.77 19.19 -17.03
C VAL A 21 20.23 20.62 -17.07
N SER A 22 20.97 21.59 -17.59
CA SER A 22 20.48 22.98 -17.70
C SER A 22 19.39 23.16 -18.75
N ALA A 23 19.40 22.38 -19.85
CA ALA A 23 18.35 22.43 -20.87
C ALA A 23 17.05 21.72 -20.47
N SER A 24 17.14 20.63 -19.67
CA SER A 24 15.96 19.94 -19.14
C SER A 24 15.38 20.62 -17.88
N ALA A 25 16.21 21.32 -17.09
CA ALA A 25 15.76 22.10 -15.94
C ALA A 25 14.95 23.36 -16.38
N ALA A 26 15.29 23.98 -17.51
CA ALA A 26 14.57 25.16 -18.00
C ALA A 26 13.12 24.85 -18.38
N SER A 27 12.81 23.62 -18.81
CA SER A 27 11.44 23.21 -19.13
C SER A 27 10.58 22.84 -17.91
N THR A 28 11.21 22.48 -16.79
CA THR A 28 10.51 22.18 -15.53
C THR A 28 10.24 23.42 -14.67
N PHE A 29 11.08 24.47 -14.81
CA PHE A 29 10.92 25.74 -14.07
C PHE A 29 9.90 26.70 -14.67
N ALA A 30 9.41 26.46 -15.90
CA ALA A 30 8.34 27.29 -16.50
C ALA A 30 7.00 27.20 -15.73
N ILE A 31 6.84 26.25 -14.83
CA ILE A 31 5.66 26.16 -13.94
C ILE A 31 5.78 27.14 -12.74
N ALA A 32 6.99 27.56 -12.41
CA ALA A 32 7.27 28.39 -11.22
C ALA A 32 6.96 29.89 -11.39
N GLN A 33 6.60 30.36 -12.60
CA GLN A 33 6.34 31.78 -12.87
C GLN A 33 4.86 32.19 -12.94
N GLY A 34 3.93 31.30 -12.62
CA GLY A 34 2.50 31.61 -12.64
C GLY A 34 1.78 30.99 -11.45
N LYS A 35 0.67 31.58 -11.03
CA LYS A 35 -0.32 31.02 -10.10
C LYS A 35 -0.99 29.78 -10.75
N GLY A 36 -0.20 28.77 -11.13
CA GLY A 36 -0.69 27.56 -11.77
C GLY A 36 -1.55 26.74 -10.80
N LYS A 37 -2.62 26.13 -11.31
CA LYS A 37 -3.51 25.26 -10.56
C LYS A 37 -3.04 23.82 -10.67
N VAL A 38 -2.72 23.19 -9.55
CA VAL A 38 -2.37 21.77 -9.47
C VAL A 38 -3.42 21.04 -8.70
N VAL A 39 -4.07 20.06 -9.34
CA VAL A 39 -4.97 19.13 -8.63
C VAL A 39 -4.22 17.83 -8.40
N VAL A 40 -4.21 17.38 -7.15
CA VAL A 40 -3.65 16.09 -6.71
C VAL A 40 -4.80 15.21 -6.27
N VAL A 41 -5.01 14.07 -6.91
CA VAL A 41 -6.04 13.10 -6.57
C VAL A 41 -5.43 11.95 -5.78
N GLY A 42 -5.91 11.78 -4.55
CA GLY A 42 -5.45 10.80 -3.59
C GLY A 42 -4.48 11.40 -2.55
N GLY A 43 -4.89 11.38 -1.29
CA GLY A 43 -4.16 11.93 -0.13
C GLY A 43 -3.31 10.92 0.61
N GLY A 44 -3.03 9.76 0.01
CA GLY A 44 -2.09 8.79 0.56
C GLY A 44 -0.64 9.28 0.52
N ALA A 45 0.31 8.37 0.81
CA ALA A 45 1.74 8.71 0.88
C ALA A 45 2.26 9.45 -0.36
N GLY A 46 1.89 9.00 -1.57
CA GLY A 46 2.34 9.63 -2.81
C GLY A 46 1.77 11.03 -2.97
N GLY A 47 0.44 11.16 -2.99
CA GLY A 47 -0.21 12.43 -3.28
C GLY A 47 -0.02 13.49 -2.20
N ALA A 48 -0.10 13.13 -0.93
CA ALA A 48 0.17 14.05 0.18
C ALA A 48 1.63 14.57 0.14
N THR A 49 2.59 13.69 -0.18
CA THR A 49 4.00 14.08 -0.34
C THR A 49 4.17 15.03 -1.52
N VAL A 50 3.58 14.72 -2.68
CA VAL A 50 3.66 15.61 -3.85
C VAL A 50 3.04 16.97 -3.54
N ALA A 51 1.83 17.01 -2.95
CA ALA A 51 1.17 18.25 -2.59
C ALA A 51 2.04 19.09 -1.62
N HIS A 52 2.64 18.44 -0.61
CA HIS A 52 3.57 19.08 0.33
C HIS A 52 4.79 19.68 -0.38
N LEU A 53 5.47 18.88 -1.21
CA LEU A 53 6.69 19.31 -1.91
C LEU A 53 6.39 20.44 -2.89
N LEU A 54 5.31 20.36 -3.66
CA LEU A 54 4.89 21.42 -4.57
C LEU A 54 4.69 22.75 -3.84
N LYS A 55 4.03 22.71 -2.69
CA LYS A 55 3.75 23.94 -1.92
C LYS A 55 4.99 24.48 -1.21
N ARG A 56 5.91 23.60 -0.81
CA ARG A 56 7.21 23.99 -0.22
C ARG A 56 8.11 24.68 -1.24
N ASP A 57 8.22 24.09 -2.45
CA ASP A 57 9.20 24.50 -3.46
C ASP A 57 8.64 25.59 -4.39
N ALA A 58 7.32 25.71 -4.50
CA ALA A 58 6.61 26.73 -5.29
C ALA A 58 5.38 27.25 -4.50
N PRO A 59 5.59 28.15 -3.51
CA PRO A 59 4.54 28.62 -2.59
C PRO A 59 3.35 29.30 -3.29
N ASP A 60 3.55 29.88 -4.48
CA ASP A 60 2.52 30.58 -5.25
C ASP A 60 1.58 29.66 -6.01
N LEU A 61 1.87 28.36 -6.11
CA LEU A 61 0.96 27.39 -6.74
C LEU A 61 -0.34 27.25 -5.94
N ASP A 62 -1.46 27.24 -6.67
CA ASP A 62 -2.77 26.86 -6.12
C ASP A 62 -2.90 25.33 -6.15
N VAL A 63 -2.57 24.68 -5.01
CA VAL A 63 -2.59 23.23 -4.88
C VAL A 63 -3.87 22.77 -4.21
N THR A 64 -4.63 21.92 -4.89
CA THR A 64 -5.84 21.26 -4.35
C THR A 64 -5.58 19.77 -4.24
N LEU A 65 -5.75 19.22 -3.04
CA LEU A 65 -5.71 17.78 -2.75
C LEU A 65 -7.13 17.24 -2.63
N VAL A 66 -7.49 16.27 -3.46
CA VAL A 66 -8.77 15.56 -3.38
C VAL A 66 -8.55 14.23 -2.67
N GLU A 67 -9.22 14.03 -1.54
CA GLU A 67 -9.12 12.80 -0.76
C GLU A 67 -10.45 12.49 -0.08
N VAL A 68 -10.88 11.26 -0.14
CA VAL A 68 -12.18 10.83 0.41
C VAL A 68 -12.13 10.63 1.93
N GLN A 69 -11.00 10.19 2.45
CA GLN A 69 -10.85 9.91 3.87
C GLN A 69 -10.48 11.19 4.64
N PRO A 70 -11.06 11.44 5.82
CA PRO A 70 -10.71 12.60 6.64
C PRO A 70 -9.31 12.52 7.23
N GLN A 71 -8.76 11.31 7.30
CA GLN A 71 -7.43 11.01 7.86
C GLN A 71 -6.74 9.95 7.03
N TYR A 72 -5.43 10.00 7.00
CA TYR A 72 -4.58 8.99 6.38
C TYR A 72 -3.97 8.06 7.42
N THR A 73 -4.24 6.75 7.32
CA THR A 73 -3.56 5.74 8.10
C THR A 73 -2.43 5.13 7.29
N THR A 74 -1.21 5.18 7.80
CA THR A 74 -0.02 4.72 7.08
C THR A 74 0.00 3.20 6.93
N CYS A 75 0.06 2.71 5.69
CA CYS A 75 0.18 1.27 5.45
C CYS A 75 1.57 0.73 5.83
N PHE A 76 2.63 1.55 5.75
CA PHE A 76 4.00 1.14 6.10
C PHE A 76 4.17 0.71 7.54
N PHE A 77 3.41 1.31 8.46
CA PHE A 77 3.48 1.02 9.89
C PHE A 77 2.32 0.15 10.40
N SER A 78 1.39 -0.24 9.52
CA SER A 78 0.25 -1.06 9.92
C SER A 78 0.67 -2.43 10.46
N ASN A 79 1.74 -3.01 9.94
CA ASN A 79 2.28 -4.26 10.45
C ASN A 79 2.84 -4.10 11.89
N LEU A 80 3.46 -2.96 12.20
CA LEU A 80 3.94 -2.66 13.57
C LEU A 80 2.79 -2.48 14.56
N TYR A 81 1.65 -1.93 14.10
CA TYR A 81 0.44 -1.90 14.91
C TYR A 81 -0.10 -3.30 15.20
N LEU A 82 -0.16 -4.18 14.19
CA LEU A 82 -0.57 -5.58 14.37
C LEU A 82 0.35 -6.31 15.36
N GLY A 83 1.66 -6.08 15.27
CA GLY A 83 2.66 -6.66 16.16
C GLY A 83 2.70 -6.06 17.57
N GLY A 84 1.94 -4.99 17.83
CA GLY A 84 1.90 -4.34 19.15
C GLY A 84 3.05 -3.35 19.43
N PHE A 85 3.78 -2.92 18.39
CA PHE A 85 4.90 -1.95 18.52
C PHE A 85 4.45 -0.49 18.36
N ARG A 86 3.26 -0.25 17.81
CA ARG A 86 2.67 1.08 17.63
C ARG A 86 1.19 1.08 17.98
N THR A 87 0.69 2.24 18.43
CA THR A 87 -0.76 2.45 18.56
C THR A 87 -1.35 2.86 17.22
N PHE A 88 -2.67 2.71 17.06
CA PHE A 88 -3.37 3.10 15.82
C PHE A 88 -3.28 4.60 15.57
N GLU A 89 -3.37 5.40 16.63
CA GLU A 89 -3.27 6.87 16.57
C GLU A 89 -1.89 7.30 16.08
N SER A 90 -0.82 6.58 16.47
CA SER A 90 0.56 6.92 16.08
C SER A 90 0.84 6.71 14.59
N ILE A 91 -0.04 5.99 13.87
CA ILE A 91 0.07 5.72 12.44
C ILE A 91 -1.03 6.42 11.62
N THR A 92 -1.90 7.22 12.27
CA THR A 92 -3.01 7.92 11.63
C THR A 92 -2.77 9.43 11.70
N HIS A 93 -2.89 10.11 10.58
CA HIS A 93 -2.53 11.52 10.42
C HIS A 93 -3.66 12.30 9.79
N SER A 94 -3.95 13.51 10.33
CA SER A 94 -4.86 14.45 9.70
C SER A 94 -4.18 15.20 8.55
N TYR A 95 -4.98 15.86 7.71
CA TYR A 95 -4.49 16.73 6.64
C TYR A 95 -4.25 18.17 7.10
N ASP A 96 -4.33 18.46 8.40
CA ASP A 96 -4.22 19.83 8.92
C ASP A 96 -2.83 20.43 8.69
N GLY A 97 -1.79 19.61 8.69
CA GLY A 97 -0.44 20.03 8.31
C GLY A 97 -0.38 20.57 6.88
N LEU A 98 -1.06 19.91 5.94
CA LEU A 98 -1.14 20.35 4.54
C LEU A 98 -2.01 21.62 4.41
N LYS A 99 -3.13 21.70 5.12
CA LYS A 99 -3.98 22.90 5.14
C LYS A 99 -3.24 24.14 5.66
N LYS A 100 -2.40 23.97 6.69
CA LYS A 100 -1.56 25.06 7.24
C LYS A 100 -0.52 25.59 6.23
N LEU A 101 -0.12 24.76 5.27
CA LEU A 101 0.74 25.18 4.15
C LEU A 101 -0.03 25.88 3.02
N GLY A 102 -1.34 26.05 3.15
CA GLY A 102 -2.20 26.66 2.14
C GLY A 102 -2.66 25.70 1.04
N ILE A 103 -2.60 24.39 1.27
CA ILE A 103 -3.16 23.38 0.36
C ILE A 103 -4.66 23.27 0.63
N LYS A 104 -5.47 23.37 -0.41
CA LYS A 104 -6.91 23.11 -0.34
C LYS A 104 -7.15 21.62 -0.27
N VAL A 105 -7.72 21.13 0.82
CA VAL A 105 -8.10 19.71 0.95
C VAL A 105 -9.61 19.60 0.72
N VAL A 106 -9.97 18.90 -0.36
CA VAL A 106 -11.36 18.62 -0.74
C VAL A 106 -11.66 17.17 -0.39
N GLN A 107 -12.58 16.97 0.55
CA GLN A 107 -13.00 15.65 0.99
C GLN A 107 -14.12 15.13 0.10
N ASP A 108 -13.75 14.53 -1.05
CA ASP A 108 -14.68 13.95 -2.02
C ASP A 108 -13.99 12.89 -2.88
N TRP A 109 -14.77 12.11 -3.62
CA TRP A 109 -14.30 11.20 -4.64
C TRP A 109 -14.10 11.90 -5.98
N ALA A 110 -12.92 11.73 -6.59
CA ALA A 110 -12.74 12.06 -8.01
C ALA A 110 -13.32 10.90 -8.86
N THR A 111 -14.30 11.24 -9.68
CA THR A 111 -15.09 10.27 -10.48
C THR A 111 -14.81 10.33 -11.96
N GLY A 112 -14.08 11.34 -12.43
CA GLY A 112 -13.69 11.48 -13.82
C GLY A 112 -12.61 12.52 -14.04
N VAL A 113 -11.89 12.38 -15.14
CA VAL A 113 -10.88 13.32 -15.62
C VAL A 113 -11.17 13.63 -17.10
N ASP A 114 -11.36 14.89 -17.42
CA ASP A 114 -11.38 15.37 -18.80
C ASP A 114 -10.03 16.06 -19.12
N SER A 115 -9.22 15.42 -19.93
CA SER A 115 -7.90 15.92 -20.31
C SER A 115 -7.97 17.05 -21.35
N ALA A 116 -9.05 17.14 -22.13
CA ALA A 116 -9.24 18.19 -23.14
C ALA A 116 -9.63 19.51 -22.48
N THR A 117 -10.58 19.49 -21.55
CA THR A 117 -11.00 20.67 -20.77
C THR A 117 -10.16 20.89 -19.52
N LYS A 118 -9.25 19.96 -19.20
CA LYS A 118 -8.42 19.96 -17.99
C LYS A 118 -9.25 20.13 -16.71
N THR A 119 -10.22 19.24 -16.51
CA THR A 119 -11.09 19.25 -15.34
C THR A 119 -11.14 17.88 -14.67
N VAL A 120 -11.24 17.87 -13.33
CA VAL A 120 -11.55 16.70 -12.52
C VAL A 120 -12.97 16.82 -12.03
N THR A 121 -13.80 15.80 -12.28
CA THR A 121 -15.18 15.71 -11.78
C THR A 121 -15.19 15.02 -10.43
N LEU A 122 -15.94 15.59 -9.48
CA LEU A 122 -16.14 15.04 -8.14
C LEU A 122 -17.51 14.38 -8.01
N LYS A 123 -17.63 13.41 -7.10
CA LYS A 123 -18.89 12.69 -6.84
C LYS A 123 -20.00 13.62 -6.38
N GLY A 124 -19.66 14.69 -5.63
CA GLY A 124 -20.60 15.73 -5.21
C GLY A 124 -21.10 16.65 -6.35
N GLY A 125 -20.73 16.39 -7.60
CA GLY A 125 -21.17 17.12 -8.79
C GLY A 125 -20.35 18.36 -9.14
N SER A 126 -19.39 18.76 -8.30
CA SER A 126 -18.48 19.87 -8.62
C SER A 126 -17.33 19.44 -9.51
N THR A 127 -16.71 20.40 -10.20
CA THR A 127 -15.53 20.20 -11.03
C THR A 127 -14.37 21.07 -10.58
N LEU A 128 -13.16 20.55 -10.71
CA LEU A 128 -11.92 21.25 -10.37
C LEU A 128 -11.08 21.45 -11.65
N PRO A 129 -10.91 22.69 -12.11
CA PRO A 129 -10.01 22.97 -13.23
C PRO A 129 -8.56 22.88 -12.79
N TYR A 130 -7.68 22.40 -13.68
CA TYR A 130 -6.26 22.26 -13.42
C TYR A 130 -5.40 22.67 -14.63
N ASP A 131 -4.19 23.14 -14.35
CA ASP A 131 -3.12 23.27 -15.33
C ASP A 131 -2.28 21.98 -15.39
N LYS A 132 -2.07 21.38 -14.21
CA LYS A 132 -1.41 20.09 -14.04
C LYS A 132 -2.21 19.20 -13.09
N LEU A 133 -2.25 17.91 -13.42
CA LEU A 133 -2.94 16.88 -12.63
C LEU A 133 -1.92 15.83 -12.16
N VAL A 134 -2.04 15.47 -10.89
CA VAL A 134 -1.31 14.33 -10.29
C VAL A 134 -2.33 13.29 -9.88
N LEU A 135 -2.23 12.08 -10.42
CA LEU A 135 -3.04 10.94 -10.03
C LEU A 135 -2.25 10.04 -9.09
N SER A 136 -2.73 9.89 -7.87
CA SER A 136 -2.15 9.03 -6.83
C SER A 136 -3.22 8.17 -6.14
N PRO A 137 -3.99 7.37 -6.93
CA PRO A 137 -5.21 6.70 -6.46
C PRO A 137 -4.96 5.53 -5.53
N GLY A 138 -3.70 5.12 -5.33
CA GLY A 138 -3.37 3.93 -4.58
C GLY A 138 -3.76 2.64 -5.30
N ILE A 139 -4.15 1.62 -4.52
CA ILE A 139 -4.56 0.31 -5.03
C ILE A 139 -6.07 0.11 -4.90
N GLU A 140 -6.59 -0.75 -5.77
CA GLU A 140 -7.90 -1.36 -5.67
C GLU A 140 -7.76 -2.88 -5.72
N PHE A 141 -8.70 -3.61 -5.12
CA PHE A 141 -8.70 -5.07 -5.13
C PHE A 141 -9.53 -5.61 -6.31
N LYS A 142 -9.10 -6.76 -6.82
CA LYS A 142 -9.87 -7.56 -7.75
C LYS A 142 -10.75 -8.51 -6.93
N TRP A 143 -11.91 -7.99 -6.49
CA TRP A 143 -12.87 -8.76 -5.75
C TRP A 143 -13.33 -9.99 -6.55
N GLY A 144 -13.49 -11.14 -5.89
CA GLY A 144 -13.84 -12.41 -6.56
C GLY A 144 -12.67 -13.14 -7.23
N ALA A 145 -11.43 -12.62 -7.13
CA ALA A 145 -10.23 -13.33 -7.60
C ALA A 145 -9.87 -14.54 -6.74
N ILE A 146 -10.41 -14.63 -5.53
CA ILE A 146 -10.41 -15.80 -4.66
C ILE A 146 -11.87 -16.20 -4.51
N GLU A 147 -12.18 -17.46 -4.76
CA GLU A 147 -13.56 -17.97 -4.65
C GLU A 147 -14.08 -17.76 -3.21
N GLY A 148 -15.32 -17.29 -3.08
CA GLY A 148 -15.95 -16.94 -1.81
C GLY A 148 -15.53 -15.58 -1.23
N TYR A 149 -14.49 -14.91 -1.76
CA TYR A 149 -14.00 -13.65 -1.20
C TYR A 149 -14.54 -12.43 -1.93
N THR A 150 -15.45 -11.73 -1.30
CA THR A 150 -16.07 -10.47 -1.79
C THR A 150 -15.64 -9.28 -0.92
N GLU A 151 -16.05 -8.06 -1.30
CA GLU A 151 -15.85 -6.88 -0.46
C GLU A 151 -16.53 -7.02 0.92
N ALA A 152 -17.73 -7.60 0.96
CA ALA A 152 -18.45 -7.88 2.22
C ALA A 152 -17.73 -8.94 3.06
N ALA A 153 -17.13 -9.96 2.44
CA ALA A 153 -16.34 -10.98 3.11
C ALA A 153 -15.17 -10.39 3.91
N ALA A 154 -14.63 -9.23 3.49
CA ALA A 154 -13.54 -8.56 4.16
C ALA A 154 -13.90 -8.01 5.56
N GLU A 155 -15.18 -7.97 5.93
CA GLU A 155 -15.59 -7.65 7.31
C GLU A 155 -15.32 -8.80 8.27
N LYS A 156 -15.33 -10.04 7.78
CA LYS A 156 -15.06 -11.27 8.57
C LYS A 156 -13.63 -11.77 8.38
N MET A 157 -13.13 -11.74 7.14
CA MET A 157 -11.77 -12.13 6.76
C MET A 157 -11.01 -10.91 6.23
N PRO A 158 -10.53 -10.00 7.09
CA PRO A 158 -10.02 -8.70 6.68
C PRO A 158 -8.77 -8.81 5.81
N HIS A 159 -8.73 -8.02 4.73
CA HIS A 159 -7.52 -7.88 3.93
C HIS A 159 -6.42 -7.08 4.65
N ALA A 160 -6.79 -6.07 5.43
CA ALA A 160 -5.89 -5.18 6.17
C ALA A 160 -4.72 -4.61 5.34
N TYR A 161 -4.83 -4.58 4.00
CA TYR A 161 -3.78 -4.13 3.08
C TYR A 161 -3.98 -2.68 2.59
N LYS A 162 -5.21 -2.16 2.69
CA LYS A 162 -5.49 -0.73 2.84
C LYS A 162 -5.59 -0.48 4.33
N ALA A 163 -4.65 0.30 4.89
CA ALA A 163 -4.62 0.57 6.33
C ALA A 163 -5.83 1.38 6.78
N GLY A 164 -6.27 1.18 8.00
CA GLY A 164 -7.47 1.79 8.58
C GLY A 164 -8.33 0.76 9.28
N VAL A 165 -9.65 0.83 9.11
CA VAL A 165 -10.65 -0.06 9.74
C VAL A 165 -10.30 -1.55 9.58
N GLN A 166 -9.89 -1.96 8.39
CA GLN A 166 -9.51 -3.35 8.11
C GLN A 166 -8.33 -3.82 8.98
N THR A 167 -7.37 -2.94 9.26
CA THR A 167 -6.25 -3.26 10.15
C THR A 167 -6.70 -3.41 11.60
N GLN A 168 -7.67 -2.60 12.04
CA GLN A 168 -8.26 -2.69 13.36
C GLN A 168 -9.09 -3.97 13.53
N ILE A 169 -9.86 -4.37 12.49
CA ILE A 169 -10.60 -5.64 12.50
C ILE A 169 -9.63 -6.81 12.70
N LEU A 170 -8.57 -6.90 11.88
CA LEU A 170 -7.57 -7.95 12.01
C LEU A 170 -6.91 -7.97 13.39
N LYS A 171 -6.55 -6.80 13.91
CA LYS A 171 -5.96 -6.68 15.25
C LYS A 171 -6.91 -7.21 16.34
N LYS A 172 -8.17 -6.79 16.28
CA LYS A 172 -9.20 -7.24 17.24
C LYS A 172 -9.41 -8.76 17.18
N GLN A 173 -9.40 -9.35 15.98
CA GLN A 173 -9.52 -10.81 15.82
C GLN A 173 -8.31 -11.53 16.41
N LEU A 174 -7.08 -11.06 16.15
CA LEU A 174 -5.87 -11.61 16.75
C LEU A 174 -5.88 -11.54 18.28
N GLU A 175 -6.41 -10.46 18.84
CA GLU A 175 -6.54 -10.28 20.29
C GLU A 175 -7.65 -11.16 20.89
N GLY A 176 -8.76 -11.30 20.18
CA GLY A 176 -9.92 -12.08 20.62
C GLY A 176 -9.81 -13.59 20.42
N MET A 177 -8.92 -14.06 19.54
CA MET A 177 -8.71 -15.48 19.28
C MET A 177 -8.25 -16.23 20.54
N ASP A 178 -8.69 -17.46 20.72
CA ASP A 178 -8.24 -18.31 21.84
C ASP A 178 -6.76 -18.70 21.70
N ALA A 179 -6.13 -19.02 22.84
CA ALA A 179 -4.75 -19.49 22.84
C ALA A 179 -4.68 -20.91 22.23
N GLY A 180 -3.83 -21.08 21.23
CA GLY A 180 -3.73 -22.32 20.44
C GLY A 180 -4.49 -22.25 19.11
N GLY A 181 -5.21 -21.15 18.86
CA GLY A 181 -5.92 -20.94 17.59
C GLY A 181 -4.99 -20.76 16.38
N THR A 182 -5.56 -20.95 15.20
CA THR A 182 -4.86 -20.88 13.92
C THR A 182 -5.19 -19.60 13.16
N VAL A 183 -4.16 -18.87 12.80
CA VAL A 183 -4.24 -17.73 11.88
C VAL A 183 -3.88 -18.20 10.48
N VAL A 184 -4.72 -17.92 9.49
CA VAL A 184 -4.39 -18.15 8.09
C VAL A 184 -4.19 -16.80 7.38
N MET A 185 -3.14 -16.68 6.59
CA MET A 185 -2.89 -15.55 5.71
C MET A 185 -2.84 -16.00 4.27
N VAL A 186 -3.78 -15.54 3.45
CA VAL A 186 -3.75 -15.73 1.99
C VAL A 186 -3.05 -14.54 1.36
N THR A 187 -1.94 -14.78 0.68
CA THR A 187 -1.13 -13.72 0.05
C THR A 187 -1.57 -13.47 -1.40
N PRO A 188 -1.33 -12.26 -1.94
CA PRO A 188 -1.73 -11.94 -3.30
C PRO A 188 -0.75 -12.52 -4.34
N PRO A 189 -1.24 -12.81 -5.58
CA PRO A 189 -0.35 -13.07 -6.72
C PRO A 189 0.37 -11.80 -7.16
N ASN A 190 1.46 -11.97 -7.92
CA ASN A 190 2.14 -10.84 -8.57
C ASN A 190 1.31 -10.27 -9.75
N PRO A 191 1.38 -8.96 -10.03
CA PRO A 191 2.05 -7.91 -9.25
C PRO A 191 1.17 -7.39 -8.10
N PHE A 192 1.80 -6.98 -7.00
CA PHE A 192 1.10 -6.37 -5.88
C PHE A 192 1.97 -5.32 -5.17
N ARG A 193 1.33 -4.44 -4.41
CA ARG A 193 2.01 -3.40 -3.63
C ARG A 193 2.80 -4.02 -2.48
N CYS A 194 4.05 -3.58 -2.28
CA CYS A 194 4.91 -3.98 -1.17
C CYS A 194 5.20 -5.49 -1.13
N PRO A 195 6.01 -6.04 -2.05
CA PRO A 195 6.29 -7.47 -2.13
C PRO A 195 6.74 -8.15 -0.83
N PRO A 196 7.53 -7.55 0.08
CA PRO A 196 7.83 -8.16 1.38
C PRO A 196 6.71 -7.99 2.42
N GLY A 197 5.70 -7.15 2.18
CA GLY A 197 4.69 -6.74 3.16
C GLY A 197 3.91 -7.87 3.83
N PRO A 198 3.40 -8.89 3.11
CA PRO A 198 2.72 -10.03 3.73
C PRO A 198 3.62 -10.81 4.69
N TYR A 199 4.88 -11.03 4.35
CA TYR A 199 5.83 -11.81 5.14
C TYR A 199 6.37 -11.04 6.36
N GLU A 200 6.50 -9.72 6.22
CA GLU A 200 6.71 -8.83 7.36
C GLU A 200 5.51 -8.89 8.31
N ARG A 201 4.28 -8.84 7.79
CA ARG A 201 3.06 -9.00 8.58
C ARG A 201 3.03 -10.33 9.31
N ALA A 202 3.38 -11.42 8.64
CA ALA A 202 3.49 -12.74 9.24
C ALA A 202 4.46 -12.74 10.43
N SER A 203 5.62 -12.11 10.27
CA SER A 203 6.60 -11.95 11.36
C SER A 203 6.05 -11.14 12.52
N MET A 204 5.29 -10.06 12.25
CA MET A 204 4.68 -9.23 13.30
C MET A 204 3.54 -9.94 14.02
N ILE A 205 2.71 -10.70 13.29
CA ILE A 205 1.67 -11.55 13.89
C ILE A 205 2.32 -12.65 14.75
N ALA A 206 3.33 -13.34 14.23
CA ALA A 206 4.05 -14.35 14.99
C ALA A 206 4.71 -13.80 16.27
N ASN A 207 5.27 -12.58 16.21
CA ASN A 207 5.79 -11.91 17.40
C ASN A 207 4.68 -11.66 18.45
N TYR A 208 3.50 -11.24 18.00
CA TYR A 208 2.35 -11.07 18.87
C TYR A 208 1.90 -12.41 19.48
N LEU A 209 1.76 -13.45 18.65
CA LEU A 209 1.35 -14.79 19.08
C LEU A 209 2.35 -15.39 20.07
N LYS A 210 3.65 -15.31 19.77
CA LYS A 210 4.70 -15.82 20.67
C LYS A 210 4.62 -15.23 22.08
N LYS A 211 4.28 -13.94 22.19
CA LYS A 211 4.18 -13.24 23.46
C LYS A 211 2.89 -13.52 24.21
N ASN A 212 1.78 -13.62 23.48
CA ASN A 212 0.45 -13.61 24.09
C ASN A 212 -0.29 -14.94 23.94
N LYS A 213 0.02 -15.73 22.91
CA LYS A 213 -0.66 -16.99 22.56
C LYS A 213 0.33 -18.01 21.98
N PRO A 214 1.31 -18.47 22.78
CA PRO A 214 2.49 -19.21 22.28
C PRO A 214 2.19 -20.57 21.66
N LYS A 215 0.99 -21.14 21.86
CA LYS A 215 0.53 -22.39 21.23
C LYS A 215 -0.15 -22.20 19.88
N SER A 216 -0.41 -20.95 19.50
CA SER A 216 -1.06 -20.60 18.24
C SER A 216 -0.09 -20.72 17.05
N LYS A 217 -0.67 -20.93 15.86
CA LYS A 217 0.08 -21.05 14.59
C LYS A 217 -0.36 -20.02 13.58
N LEU A 218 0.53 -19.71 12.64
CA LEU A 218 0.26 -18.92 11.47
C LEU A 218 0.58 -19.75 10.22
N VAL A 219 -0.40 -19.95 9.36
CA VAL A 219 -0.24 -20.60 8.05
C VAL A 219 -0.32 -19.53 6.96
N ILE A 220 0.66 -19.51 6.07
CA ILE A 220 0.71 -18.59 4.91
C ILE A 220 0.42 -19.41 3.66
N LEU A 221 -0.68 -19.08 2.96
CA LEU A 221 -1.05 -19.65 1.67
C LEU A 221 -0.61 -18.68 0.58
N ASP A 222 0.24 -19.17 -0.31
CA ASP A 222 0.93 -18.30 -1.25
C ASP A 222 0.82 -18.84 -2.70
N PRO A 223 0.15 -18.10 -3.61
CA PRO A 223 0.02 -18.51 -5.02
C PRO A 223 1.36 -18.41 -5.80
N LYS A 224 2.46 -18.22 -5.13
CA LYS A 224 3.79 -18.07 -5.71
C LYS A 224 4.73 -19.19 -5.23
N PRO A 225 5.59 -19.73 -6.09
CA PRO A 225 6.59 -20.74 -5.68
C PRO A 225 7.73 -20.13 -4.84
N LYS A 226 7.85 -18.80 -4.84
CA LYS A 226 8.83 -18.05 -4.05
C LYS A 226 8.36 -16.62 -3.84
N PHE A 227 8.92 -15.94 -2.84
CA PHE A 227 8.57 -14.56 -2.51
C PHE A 227 9.81 -13.69 -2.25
N SER A 228 9.56 -12.38 -2.18
CA SER A 228 10.63 -11.38 -1.98
C SER A 228 11.36 -11.59 -0.65
N LYS A 229 12.69 -11.71 -0.70
CA LYS A 229 13.56 -11.92 0.47
C LYS A 229 13.30 -13.23 1.23
N MET A 230 12.79 -14.25 0.55
CA MET A 230 12.36 -15.52 1.14
C MET A 230 13.39 -16.13 2.10
N ALA A 231 14.64 -16.26 1.68
CA ALA A 231 15.69 -16.86 2.51
C ALA A 231 15.89 -16.12 3.84
N LEU A 232 15.87 -14.77 3.82
CA LEU A 232 16.02 -13.95 5.03
C LEU A 232 14.82 -14.09 5.98
N PHE A 233 13.59 -14.15 5.42
CA PHE A 233 12.41 -14.37 6.24
C PHE A 233 12.40 -15.77 6.84
N GLN A 234 12.70 -16.81 6.06
CA GLN A 234 12.74 -18.20 6.56
C GLN A 234 13.81 -18.38 7.62
N GLU A 235 15.01 -17.81 7.43
CA GLU A 235 16.05 -17.78 8.46
C GLU A 235 15.57 -17.08 9.74
N GLY A 236 14.96 -15.90 9.61
CA GLY A 236 14.42 -15.15 10.73
C GLY A 236 13.29 -15.92 11.46
N TRP A 237 12.40 -16.58 10.70
CA TRP A 237 11.32 -17.38 11.29
C TRP A 237 11.86 -18.60 12.02
N GLY A 238 12.83 -19.33 11.48
CA GLY A 238 13.49 -20.43 12.15
C GLY A 238 14.18 -20.01 13.45
N ASN A 239 14.88 -18.86 13.42
CA ASN A 239 15.60 -18.36 14.58
C ASN A 239 14.68 -17.82 15.70
N HIS A 240 13.52 -17.24 15.36
CA HIS A 240 12.68 -16.48 16.28
C HIS A 240 11.31 -17.09 16.53
N TYR A 241 10.74 -17.84 15.58
CA TYR A 241 9.36 -18.33 15.58
C TYR A 241 9.28 -19.80 15.12
N ASP A 242 10.30 -20.61 15.49
CA ASP A 242 10.41 -22.01 15.10
C ASP A 242 9.10 -22.78 15.36
N GLY A 243 8.62 -23.49 14.34
CA GLY A 243 7.38 -24.25 14.36
C GLY A 243 6.08 -23.43 14.50
N MET A 244 6.15 -22.07 14.47
CA MET A 244 4.98 -21.21 14.58
C MET A 244 4.45 -20.73 13.23
N ILE A 245 5.31 -20.61 12.22
CA ILE A 245 4.96 -20.12 10.88
C ILE A 245 5.17 -21.24 9.86
N ASP A 246 4.09 -21.65 9.21
CA ASP A 246 4.10 -22.59 8.10
C ASP A 246 3.82 -21.82 6.80
N TRP A 247 4.68 -21.95 5.80
CA TRP A 247 4.48 -21.36 4.47
C TRP A 247 4.22 -22.45 3.43
N ILE A 248 3.07 -22.33 2.78
CA ILE A 248 2.61 -23.25 1.73
C ILE A 248 2.59 -22.46 0.42
N GLY A 249 3.59 -22.73 -0.43
CA GLY A 249 3.71 -22.09 -1.74
C GLY A 249 2.85 -22.75 -2.81
N ALA A 250 2.87 -22.19 -4.02
CA ALA A 250 2.09 -22.68 -5.16
C ALA A 250 2.33 -24.17 -5.48
N ASP A 251 3.57 -24.64 -5.33
CA ASP A 251 3.94 -26.03 -5.61
C ASP A 251 3.35 -27.04 -4.60
N PHE A 252 2.74 -26.53 -3.52
CA PHE A 252 2.14 -27.30 -2.42
C PHE A 252 0.67 -26.91 -2.18
N GLY A 253 -0.05 -26.47 -3.21
CA GLY A 253 -1.47 -26.13 -3.13
C GLY A 253 -1.78 -24.71 -2.62
N GLY A 254 -0.80 -23.93 -2.20
CA GLY A 254 -1.02 -22.57 -1.65
C GLY A 254 -1.62 -21.54 -2.63
N GLY A 255 -1.79 -21.92 -3.90
CA GLY A 255 -2.39 -21.08 -4.94
C GLY A 255 -3.85 -21.42 -5.27
N ASP A 256 -4.32 -22.60 -4.93
CA ASP A 256 -5.70 -23.04 -5.17
C ASP A 256 -6.50 -22.94 -3.85
N VAL A 257 -6.97 -21.73 -3.59
CA VAL A 257 -7.59 -21.37 -2.31
C VAL A 257 -8.97 -20.80 -2.55
N SER A 258 -9.96 -21.33 -1.84
CA SER A 258 -11.28 -20.71 -1.66
C SER A 258 -11.56 -20.45 -0.18
N VAL A 259 -12.52 -19.58 0.11
CA VAL A 259 -12.88 -19.22 1.48
C VAL A 259 -14.39 -19.18 1.68
N ASP A 260 -14.84 -19.59 2.86
CA ASP A 260 -16.20 -19.32 3.34
C ASP A 260 -16.12 -18.40 4.57
N PRO A 261 -16.45 -17.11 4.40
CA PRO A 261 -16.42 -16.15 5.51
C PRO A 261 -17.51 -16.38 6.56
N ASP A 262 -18.59 -17.09 6.22
CA ASP A 262 -19.68 -17.36 7.15
C ASP A 262 -19.36 -18.56 8.06
N ALA A 263 -18.76 -19.58 7.49
CA ALA A 263 -18.28 -20.74 8.23
C ALA A 263 -16.90 -20.51 8.88
N MET A 264 -16.18 -19.46 8.50
CA MET A 264 -14.77 -19.23 8.86
C MET A 264 -13.89 -20.41 8.47
N THR A 265 -13.98 -20.83 7.20
CA THR A 265 -13.19 -21.93 6.64
C THR A 265 -12.36 -21.48 5.46
N VAL A 266 -11.26 -22.18 5.22
CA VAL A 266 -10.40 -22.06 4.05
C VAL A 266 -10.27 -23.44 3.42
N THR A 267 -10.48 -23.54 2.10
CA THR A 267 -10.31 -24.77 1.33
C THR A 267 -9.02 -24.71 0.53
N ILE A 268 -8.20 -25.75 0.62
CA ILE A 268 -6.94 -25.93 -0.11
C ILE A 268 -6.99 -27.33 -0.73
N ASP A 269 -6.78 -27.45 -2.04
CA ASP A 269 -6.81 -28.73 -2.76
C ASP A 269 -8.08 -29.57 -2.47
N GLY A 270 -9.22 -28.90 -2.23
CA GLY A 270 -10.49 -29.52 -1.90
C GLY A 270 -10.68 -29.92 -0.43
N GLU A 271 -9.68 -29.72 0.41
CA GLU A 271 -9.78 -29.95 1.87
C GLU A 271 -10.18 -28.67 2.60
N GLU A 272 -11.34 -28.70 3.25
CA GLU A 272 -11.85 -27.58 4.05
C GLU A 272 -11.29 -27.61 5.47
N THR A 273 -10.78 -26.49 5.94
CA THR A 273 -10.21 -26.32 7.26
C THR A 273 -10.78 -25.10 7.96
N ALA A 274 -11.28 -25.28 9.20
CA ALA A 274 -11.73 -24.17 10.04
C ALA A 274 -10.53 -23.34 10.53
N VAL A 275 -10.73 -22.02 10.59
CA VAL A 275 -9.69 -21.06 10.98
C VAL A 275 -10.25 -20.06 11.99
N ASP A 276 -9.45 -19.66 12.98
CA ASP A 276 -9.88 -18.70 13.99
C ASP A 276 -9.76 -17.26 13.50
N VAL A 277 -8.72 -16.98 12.70
CA VAL A 277 -8.48 -15.68 12.07
C VAL A 277 -8.00 -15.91 10.64
N CYS A 278 -8.61 -15.21 9.68
CA CYS A 278 -8.19 -15.28 8.29
C CYS A 278 -7.90 -13.89 7.73
N ASN A 279 -6.64 -13.64 7.36
CA ASN A 279 -6.22 -12.42 6.66
C ASN A 279 -6.10 -12.70 5.17
N VAL A 280 -7.10 -12.34 4.39
CA VAL A 280 -7.11 -12.56 2.94
C VAL A 280 -6.68 -11.31 2.19
N ILE A 281 -5.56 -11.37 1.47
CA ILE A 281 -5.04 -10.25 0.67
C ILE A 281 -5.25 -10.57 -0.80
N PRO A 282 -6.30 -10.04 -1.45
CA PRO A 282 -6.62 -10.39 -2.83
C PRO A 282 -5.68 -9.73 -3.85
N ALA A 283 -5.75 -10.19 -5.09
CA ALA A 283 -5.08 -9.57 -6.22
C ALA A 283 -5.41 -8.07 -6.33
N MET A 284 -4.46 -7.28 -6.81
CA MET A 284 -4.54 -5.82 -6.83
C MET A 284 -4.47 -5.26 -8.25
N LYS A 285 -5.03 -4.07 -8.41
CA LYS A 285 -4.85 -3.19 -9.57
C LYS A 285 -4.67 -1.74 -9.09
N ALA A 286 -4.38 -0.82 -10.01
CA ALA A 286 -4.42 0.61 -9.70
C ALA A 286 -5.84 1.04 -9.31
N GLY A 287 -5.95 2.11 -8.52
CA GLY A 287 -7.25 2.67 -8.18
C GLY A 287 -7.99 3.16 -9.42
N ARG A 288 -9.32 3.00 -9.43
CA ARG A 288 -10.22 3.13 -10.58
C ARG A 288 -10.00 4.37 -11.47
N ILE A 289 -9.63 5.51 -10.89
CA ILE A 289 -9.42 6.73 -11.68
C ILE A 289 -8.22 6.62 -12.64
N ALA A 290 -7.35 5.63 -12.46
CA ALA A 290 -6.26 5.36 -13.40
C ALA A 290 -6.73 4.64 -14.67
N ASP A 291 -7.95 4.11 -14.68
CA ASP A 291 -8.57 3.41 -15.82
C ASP A 291 -9.46 4.38 -16.65
N MET A 292 -9.59 5.65 -16.22
CA MET A 292 -10.37 6.73 -16.84
C MET A 292 -9.46 7.70 -17.59
#